data_8688d6cacf056dc374652c85b60180b4
#
_entry.id   8688d6cacf056dc374652c85b60180b4
#
_cell.length_a   1.000
_cell.length_b   1.000
_cell.length_c   1.000
_cell.angle_alpha   90.00
_cell.angle_beta   90.00
_cell.angle_gamma   90.00
#
_symmetry.space_group_name_H-M   'P 1'
#
loop_
_entity.id
_entity.type
_entity.pdbx_description
1 polymer ?
#
loop_
_entity_poly.entity_id
_entity_poly.type
_entity_poly.pdbx_seq_one_letter_code
_entity_poly.pdbx_strand_id
1 'polypeptide(L)'
;MRLKRQRLHRTARIFRVFAALAGAAVLVASGGCSSLNRGDAAVYRRAESQRIEYLEREVERMRADLRQAEEAMIYLESGMRGEHTRADAVSTVAGARVAVESACERAPWRSTDCDEARGKLEEAERQIQRQRMGAAIFFASRAQRIADDVTGEARVVARMGNALFVRGARVNLRSGPSMEDTILRVLTRSTPVFQERRDGEWVLVRTHAGRVGWIYGALLGSR
;
A
#
# COMPACT_ATOMS: atom_id res chain seq x y z
N MET A 1 -10.40 -30.23 -77.61
CA MET A 1 -11.35 -29.95 -76.53
C MET A 1 -11.16 -30.80 -75.24
N ARG A 2 -10.06 -31.54 -75.05
CA ARG A 2 -9.83 -32.43 -73.89
C ARG A 2 -8.82 -31.88 -72.86
N LEU A 3 -8.06 -30.87 -73.13
CA LEU A 3 -7.02 -30.33 -72.28
C LEU A 3 -7.52 -29.29 -71.19
N LYS A 4 -8.70 -28.70 -71.39
CA LYS A 4 -9.27 -27.70 -70.46
C LYS A 4 -9.97 -28.30 -69.26
N ARG A 5 -10.41 -29.57 -69.28
CA ARG A 5 -11.09 -30.25 -68.19
C ARG A 5 -10.15 -30.82 -67.12
N GLN A 6 -8.90 -31.13 -67.45
CA GLN A 6 -7.93 -31.66 -66.47
C GLN A 6 -7.35 -30.59 -65.50
N ARG A 7 -7.31 -29.32 -65.95
CA ARG A 7 -6.82 -28.25 -65.11
C ARG A 7 -7.80 -27.84 -63.99
N LEU A 8 -9.11 -27.95 -64.19
CA LEU A 8 -10.13 -27.62 -63.19
C LEU A 8 -10.21 -28.61 -62.02
N HIS A 9 -9.88 -29.89 -62.26
CA HIS A 9 -9.89 -30.88 -61.18
C HIS A 9 -8.65 -30.85 -60.30
N ARG A 10 -7.52 -30.32 -60.76
CA ARG A 10 -6.31 -30.19 -59.96
C ARG A 10 -6.40 -29.01 -59.01
N THR A 11 -6.99 -27.91 -59.41
CA THR A 11 -7.17 -26.72 -58.51
C THR A 11 -8.20 -26.96 -57.42
N ALA A 12 -9.27 -27.71 -57.69
CA ALA A 12 -10.28 -28.05 -56.71
C ALA A 12 -9.78 -29.00 -55.60
N ARG A 13 -8.82 -29.90 -55.91
CA ARG A 13 -8.21 -30.77 -54.89
C ARG A 13 -7.20 -30.03 -53.96
N ILE A 14 -6.46 -29.08 -54.51
CA ILE A 14 -5.53 -28.27 -53.72
C ILE A 14 -6.31 -27.37 -52.74
N PHE A 15 -7.44 -26.79 -53.15
CA PHE A 15 -8.26 -25.93 -52.29
C PHE A 15 -8.94 -26.70 -51.15
N ARG A 16 -9.29 -27.98 -51.34
CA ARG A 16 -9.88 -28.84 -50.28
C ARG A 16 -8.86 -29.27 -49.22
N VAL A 17 -7.60 -29.46 -49.59
CA VAL A 17 -6.53 -29.82 -48.65
C VAL A 17 -6.12 -28.60 -47.80
N PHE A 18 -6.10 -27.40 -48.40
CA PHE A 18 -5.82 -26.17 -47.62
C PHE A 18 -6.95 -25.77 -46.65
N ALA A 19 -8.21 -26.02 -46.99
CA ALA A 19 -9.35 -25.76 -46.11
C ALA A 19 -9.39 -26.71 -44.90
N ALA A 20 -8.94 -27.96 -45.07
CA ALA A 20 -8.85 -28.93 -43.96
C ALA A 20 -7.70 -28.65 -43.00
N LEU A 21 -6.58 -28.10 -43.47
CA LEU A 21 -5.43 -27.70 -42.63
C LEU A 21 -5.68 -26.40 -41.85
N ALA A 22 -6.43 -25.44 -42.42
CA ALA A 22 -6.80 -24.21 -41.77
C ALA A 22 -7.80 -24.45 -40.60
N GLY A 23 -8.72 -25.41 -40.73
CA GLY A 23 -9.68 -25.77 -39.69
C GLY A 23 -9.04 -26.45 -38.46
N ALA A 24 -7.99 -27.26 -38.68
CA ALA A 24 -7.29 -27.94 -37.59
C ALA A 24 -6.38 -26.97 -36.76
N ALA A 25 -5.81 -25.94 -37.42
CA ALA A 25 -4.97 -24.96 -36.72
C ALA A 25 -5.77 -24.01 -35.82
N VAL A 26 -7.02 -23.70 -36.14
CA VAL A 26 -7.89 -22.83 -35.35
C VAL A 26 -8.40 -23.53 -34.08
N LEU A 27 -8.61 -24.83 -34.08
CA LEU A 27 -9.08 -25.61 -32.93
C LEU A 27 -7.98 -25.84 -31.86
N VAL A 28 -6.70 -25.82 -32.25
CA VAL A 28 -5.59 -25.96 -31.28
C VAL A 28 -5.26 -24.61 -30.61
N ALA A 29 -5.54 -23.46 -31.26
CA ALA A 29 -5.27 -22.14 -30.70
C ALA A 29 -6.29 -21.68 -29.66
N SER A 30 -7.53 -22.20 -29.65
CA SER A 30 -8.58 -21.78 -28.72
C SER A 30 -8.61 -22.59 -27.41
N GLY A 31 -7.93 -23.72 -27.31
CA GLY A 31 -7.86 -24.55 -26.11
C GLY A 31 -6.64 -24.32 -25.21
N GLY A 32 -5.62 -23.62 -25.70
CA GLY A 32 -4.33 -23.50 -25.01
C GLY A 32 -4.15 -22.26 -24.12
N CYS A 33 -4.93 -21.21 -24.32
CA CYS A 33 -4.67 -19.93 -23.64
C CYS A 33 -5.25 -19.81 -22.23
N SER A 34 -6.20 -20.65 -21.83
CA SER A 34 -6.86 -20.48 -20.53
C SER A 34 -6.19 -21.23 -19.36
N SER A 35 -5.38 -22.25 -19.63
CA SER A 35 -4.67 -23.02 -18.60
C SER A 35 -3.30 -22.43 -18.25
N LEU A 36 -2.60 -21.86 -19.22
CA LEU A 36 -1.30 -21.19 -18.99
C LEU A 36 -1.44 -19.92 -18.11
N ASN A 37 -2.54 -19.17 -18.30
CA ASN A 37 -2.75 -17.92 -17.58
C ASN A 37 -3.10 -18.09 -16.09
N ARG A 38 -3.59 -19.24 -15.64
CA ARG A 38 -3.85 -19.53 -14.21
C ARG A 38 -2.58 -19.95 -13.45
N GLY A 39 -1.68 -20.66 -14.10
CA GLY A 39 -0.40 -21.06 -13.52
C GLY A 39 0.51 -19.85 -13.29
N ASP A 40 0.65 -19.01 -14.32
CA ASP A 40 1.48 -17.81 -14.25
C ASP A 40 0.98 -16.81 -13.19
N ALA A 41 -0.34 -16.58 -13.13
CA ALA A 41 -0.93 -15.71 -12.10
C ALA A 41 -0.71 -16.22 -10.66
N ALA A 42 -0.60 -17.53 -10.45
CA ALA A 42 -0.28 -18.10 -9.14
C ALA A 42 1.21 -17.94 -8.80
N VAL A 43 2.10 -18.09 -9.79
CA VAL A 43 3.55 -17.87 -9.62
C VAL A 43 3.85 -16.41 -9.33
N TYR A 44 3.24 -15.47 -10.09
CA TYR A 44 3.39 -14.03 -9.84
C TYR A 44 2.91 -13.62 -8.44
N ARG A 45 1.76 -14.14 -7.99
CA ARG A 45 1.24 -13.88 -6.64
C ARG A 45 2.15 -14.40 -5.54
N ARG A 46 2.77 -15.57 -5.71
CA ARG A 46 3.75 -16.11 -4.76
C ARG A 46 5.01 -15.25 -4.72
N ALA A 47 5.54 -14.87 -5.87
CA ALA A 47 6.71 -14.00 -5.96
C ALA A 47 6.44 -12.62 -5.32
N GLU A 48 5.25 -12.06 -5.54
CA GLU A 48 4.85 -10.79 -4.91
C GLU A 48 4.71 -10.94 -3.39
N SER A 49 4.11 -12.03 -2.89
CA SER A 49 4.01 -12.30 -1.45
C SER A 49 5.38 -12.45 -0.81
N GLN A 50 6.30 -13.19 -1.44
CA GLN A 50 7.68 -13.34 -0.97
C GLN A 50 8.42 -12.00 -0.96
N ARG A 51 8.18 -11.15 -1.96
CA ARG A 51 8.76 -9.80 -2.02
C ARG A 51 8.25 -8.90 -0.91
N ILE A 52 6.95 -8.95 -0.62
CA ILE A 52 6.35 -8.20 0.50
C ILE A 52 6.96 -8.67 1.82
N GLU A 53 7.02 -9.97 2.07
CA GLU A 53 7.61 -10.53 3.29
C GLU A 53 9.10 -10.18 3.44
N TYR A 54 9.84 -10.17 2.34
CA TYR A 54 11.23 -9.71 2.35
C TYR A 54 11.34 -8.23 2.74
N LEU A 55 10.51 -7.37 2.13
CA LEU A 55 10.50 -5.94 2.42
C LEU A 55 10.05 -5.63 3.86
N GLU A 56 9.08 -6.38 4.38
CA GLU A 56 8.65 -6.26 5.79
C GLU A 56 9.80 -6.59 6.75
N ARG A 57 10.53 -7.67 6.48
CA ARG A 57 11.72 -8.02 7.28
C ARG A 57 12.83 -6.98 7.17
N GLU A 58 13.04 -6.40 6.00
CA GLU A 58 14.04 -5.34 5.80
C GLU A 58 13.65 -4.05 6.52
N VAL A 59 12.38 -3.67 6.46
CA VAL A 59 11.86 -2.52 7.23
C VAL A 59 12.05 -2.73 8.74
N GLU A 60 11.79 -3.93 9.25
CA GLU A 60 11.95 -4.21 10.68
C GLU A 60 13.44 -4.19 11.09
N ARG A 61 14.33 -4.68 10.24
CA ARG A 61 15.78 -4.57 10.45
C ARG A 61 16.22 -3.10 10.49
N MET A 62 15.80 -2.30 9.50
CA MET A 62 16.14 -0.87 9.47
C MET A 62 15.59 -0.12 10.70
N ARG A 63 14.41 -0.50 11.22
CA ARG A 63 13.86 0.06 12.45
C ARG A 63 14.71 -0.32 13.68
N ALA A 64 15.21 -1.55 13.74
CA ALA A 64 16.10 -1.98 14.81
C ALA A 64 17.42 -1.21 14.79
N ASP A 65 18.04 -1.08 13.60
CA ASP A 65 19.29 -0.32 13.41
C ASP A 65 19.09 1.16 13.80
N LEU A 66 17.94 1.74 13.43
CA LEU A 66 17.60 3.11 13.79
C LEU A 66 17.47 3.27 15.32
N ARG A 67 16.82 2.33 16.02
CA ARG A 67 16.74 2.37 17.49
C ARG A 67 18.12 2.32 18.11
N GLN A 68 19.00 1.45 17.64
CA GLN A 68 20.36 1.35 18.12
C GLN A 68 21.15 2.66 17.89
N ALA A 69 20.99 3.27 16.70
CA ALA A 69 21.61 4.57 16.41
C ALA A 69 21.06 5.69 17.30
N GLU A 70 19.76 5.67 17.58
CA GLU A 70 19.12 6.60 18.51
C GLU A 70 19.71 6.47 19.94
N GLU A 71 19.88 5.24 20.43
CA GLU A 71 20.49 4.96 21.73
C GLU A 71 21.96 5.43 21.80
N ALA A 72 22.74 5.17 20.75
CA ALA A 72 24.13 5.62 20.67
C ALA A 72 24.23 7.15 20.65
N MET A 73 23.32 7.83 19.93
CA MET A 73 23.27 9.30 19.88
C MET A 73 22.94 9.90 21.26
N ILE A 74 21.97 9.32 21.99
CA ILE A 74 21.64 9.73 23.35
C ILE A 74 22.84 9.58 24.28
N TYR A 75 23.60 8.49 24.12
CA TYR A 75 24.80 8.27 24.92
C TYR A 75 25.88 9.34 24.64
N LEU A 76 26.10 9.70 23.38
CA LEU A 76 27.04 10.75 22.98
C LEU A 76 26.58 12.14 23.46
N GLU A 77 25.30 12.48 23.31
CA GLU A 77 24.77 13.75 23.80
C GLU A 77 24.84 13.90 25.33
N SER A 78 24.78 12.79 26.07
CA SER A 78 24.94 12.83 27.51
C SER A 78 26.33 13.33 27.93
N GLY A 79 27.31 13.27 27.02
CA GLY A 79 28.65 13.83 27.20
C GLY A 79 28.78 15.33 26.90
N MET A 80 27.88 15.87 26.05
CA MET A 80 27.85 17.29 25.69
C MET A 80 26.89 18.06 26.60
N ARG A 81 27.28 18.27 27.86
CA ARG A 81 26.45 19.03 28.81
C ARG A 81 26.58 20.53 28.53
N GLY A 82 25.48 21.19 28.20
CA GLY A 82 25.36 22.64 28.31
C GLY A 82 24.80 23.43 27.14
N GLU A 83 24.54 22.80 25.97
CA GLU A 83 24.04 23.56 24.80
C GLU A 83 22.53 23.82 24.79
N HIS A 84 21.73 23.02 25.52
CA HIS A 84 20.26 23.12 25.49
C HIS A 84 19.70 23.44 26.87
N THR A 85 18.84 24.46 26.92
CA THR A 85 18.15 24.83 28.17
C THR A 85 16.90 23.96 28.37
N ARG A 86 16.42 23.90 29.60
CA ARG A 86 15.14 23.26 29.91
C ARG A 86 13.98 23.94 29.18
N ALA A 87 14.04 25.25 29.00
CA ALA A 87 13.02 26.02 28.29
C ALA A 87 12.95 25.61 26.81
N ASP A 88 14.11 25.40 26.16
CA ASP A 88 14.18 24.92 24.77
C ASP A 88 13.56 23.53 24.61
N ALA A 89 13.91 22.60 25.52
CA ALA A 89 13.37 21.26 25.51
C ALA A 89 11.86 21.24 25.72
N VAL A 90 11.34 21.97 26.70
CA VAL A 90 9.90 22.05 26.99
C VAL A 90 9.14 22.67 25.80
N SER A 91 9.67 23.74 25.20
CA SER A 91 9.07 24.39 24.04
C SER A 91 9.03 23.47 22.83
N THR A 92 10.12 22.74 22.56
CA THR A 92 10.20 21.78 21.44
C THR A 92 9.19 20.63 21.62
N VAL A 93 9.10 20.06 22.84
CA VAL A 93 8.14 19.00 23.15
C VAL A 93 6.71 19.49 23.00
N ALA A 94 6.39 20.69 23.48
CA ALA A 94 5.06 21.28 23.35
C ALA A 94 4.66 21.48 21.86
N GLY A 95 5.58 22.02 21.06
CA GLY A 95 5.36 22.19 19.60
C GLY A 95 5.14 20.84 18.89
N ALA A 96 5.98 19.85 19.18
CA ALA A 96 5.86 18.52 18.60
C ALA A 96 4.53 17.84 19.00
N ARG A 97 4.06 18.03 20.24
CA ARG A 97 2.77 17.50 20.71
C ARG A 97 1.61 18.04 19.87
N VAL A 98 1.54 19.35 19.67
CA VAL A 98 0.50 19.98 18.84
C VAL A 98 0.53 19.45 17.41
N ALA A 99 1.72 19.28 16.84
CA ALA A 99 1.86 18.72 15.49
C ALA A 99 1.38 17.27 15.40
N VAL A 100 1.73 16.41 16.37
CA VAL A 100 1.32 15.00 16.42
C VAL A 100 -0.21 14.90 16.57
N GLU A 101 -0.82 15.63 17.48
CA GLU A 101 -2.27 15.64 17.67
C GLU A 101 -3.00 16.05 16.39
N SER A 102 -2.58 17.17 15.79
CA SER A 102 -3.15 17.67 14.53
C SER A 102 -2.98 16.68 13.36
N ALA A 103 -1.84 16.02 13.25
CA ALA A 103 -1.57 15.03 12.21
C ALA A 103 -2.49 13.79 12.37
N CYS A 104 -2.63 13.29 13.59
CA CYS A 104 -3.43 12.11 13.91
C CYS A 104 -4.93 12.34 13.71
N GLU A 105 -5.43 13.53 13.99
CA GLU A 105 -6.81 13.92 13.66
C GLU A 105 -7.07 13.96 12.16
N ARG A 106 -6.08 14.44 11.39
CA ARG A 106 -6.19 14.51 9.92
C ARG A 106 -6.04 13.18 9.21
N ALA A 107 -5.28 12.25 9.77
CA ALA A 107 -5.01 10.94 9.17
C ALA A 107 -5.18 9.78 10.15
N PRO A 108 -6.41 9.53 10.65
CA PRO A 108 -6.67 8.46 11.63
C PRO A 108 -6.36 7.06 11.11
N TRP A 109 -6.18 6.88 9.79
CA TRP A 109 -5.74 5.62 9.17
C TRP A 109 -4.24 5.34 9.35
N ARG A 110 -3.46 6.33 9.80
CA ARG A 110 -2.03 6.22 10.14
C ARG A 110 -1.85 5.99 11.64
N SER A 111 -2.72 5.17 12.26
CA SER A 111 -2.71 4.95 13.72
C SER A 111 -1.36 4.45 14.23
N THR A 112 -0.69 3.55 13.50
CA THR A 112 0.63 3.03 13.90
C THR A 112 1.68 4.13 13.99
N ASP A 113 1.72 5.03 13.01
CA ASP A 113 2.65 6.17 13.01
C ASP A 113 2.30 7.18 14.10
N CYS A 114 1.01 7.38 14.34
CA CYS A 114 0.53 8.21 15.45
C CYS A 114 0.95 7.65 16.81
N ASP A 115 0.86 6.34 17.00
CA ASP A 115 1.26 5.68 18.24
C ASP A 115 2.79 5.75 18.42
N GLU A 116 3.55 5.58 17.33
CA GLU A 116 5.00 5.77 17.35
C GLU A 116 5.38 7.22 17.74
N ALA A 117 4.73 8.21 17.12
CA ALA A 117 4.99 9.62 17.42
C ALA A 117 4.68 9.97 18.89
N ARG A 118 3.55 9.47 19.42
CA ARG A 118 3.21 9.63 20.83
C ARG A 118 4.25 8.97 21.77
N GLY A 119 4.70 7.76 21.43
CA GLY A 119 5.74 7.07 22.17
C GLY A 119 7.06 7.87 22.22
N LYS A 120 7.42 8.55 21.10
CA LYS A 120 8.59 9.45 21.08
C LYS A 120 8.37 10.70 21.95
N LEU A 121 7.16 11.27 22.00
CA LEU A 121 6.84 12.39 22.92
C LEU A 121 6.95 11.99 24.38
N GLU A 122 6.41 10.84 24.74
CA GLU A 122 6.54 10.31 26.11
C GLU A 122 8.01 10.10 26.48
N GLU A 123 8.85 9.61 25.56
CA GLU A 123 10.28 9.48 25.83
C GLU A 123 10.94 10.86 26.00
N ALA A 124 10.58 11.85 25.17
CA ALA A 124 11.08 13.20 25.30
C ALA A 124 10.78 13.78 26.71
N GLU A 125 9.56 13.57 27.23
CA GLU A 125 9.18 13.99 28.56
C GLU A 125 9.97 13.28 29.67
N ARG A 126 10.17 11.96 29.51
CA ARG A 126 11.04 11.20 30.44
C ARG A 126 12.46 11.73 30.46
N GLN A 127 13.00 12.18 29.32
CA GLN A 127 14.34 12.76 29.24
C GLN A 127 14.41 14.14 29.93
N ILE A 128 13.36 14.97 29.81
CA ILE A 128 13.28 16.24 30.62
C ILE A 128 13.35 15.95 32.10
N GLN A 129 12.61 14.96 32.60
CA GLN A 129 12.61 14.58 34.02
C GLN A 129 14.00 14.10 34.46
N ARG A 130 14.76 13.46 33.58
CA ARG A 130 16.14 13.01 33.79
C ARG A 130 17.18 14.11 33.59
N GLN A 131 16.76 15.36 33.33
CA GLN A 131 17.62 16.49 33.04
C GLN A 131 18.52 16.31 31.82
N ARG A 132 18.08 15.53 30.83
CA ARG A 132 18.78 15.26 29.55
C ARG A 132 18.12 16.05 28.43
N MET A 133 18.38 17.36 28.36
CA MET A 133 17.64 18.28 27.50
C MET A 133 17.88 18.00 26.02
N GLY A 134 19.13 17.69 25.60
CA GLY A 134 19.44 17.33 24.21
C GLY A 134 18.68 16.08 23.76
N ALA A 135 18.65 15.03 24.59
CA ALA A 135 17.87 13.83 24.28
C ALA A 135 16.37 14.11 24.18
N ALA A 136 15.83 14.97 25.05
CA ALA A 136 14.42 15.38 24.96
C ALA A 136 14.10 16.07 23.63
N ILE A 137 14.92 17.02 23.21
CA ILE A 137 14.80 17.71 21.92
C ILE A 137 14.90 16.72 20.75
N PHE A 138 15.82 15.77 20.82
CA PHE A 138 15.98 14.73 19.79
C PHE A 138 14.68 13.91 19.62
N PHE A 139 14.11 13.39 20.71
CA PHE A 139 12.88 12.60 20.62
C PHE A 139 11.68 13.46 20.18
N ALA A 140 11.55 14.69 20.65
CA ALA A 140 10.51 15.60 20.19
C ALA A 140 10.62 15.92 18.69
N SER A 141 11.84 16.18 18.19
CA SER A 141 12.08 16.38 16.77
C SER A 141 11.76 15.13 15.93
N ARG A 142 11.96 13.94 16.49
CA ARG A 142 11.60 12.68 15.84
C ARG A 142 10.08 12.54 15.73
N ALA A 143 9.34 12.84 16.82
CA ALA A 143 7.89 12.87 16.83
C ALA A 143 7.33 13.87 15.80
N GLN A 144 7.94 15.06 15.74
CA GLN A 144 7.58 16.10 14.78
C GLN A 144 7.73 15.61 13.33
N ARG A 145 8.84 14.97 12.98
CA ARG A 145 9.05 14.43 11.61
C ARG A 145 7.99 13.41 11.23
N ILE A 146 7.63 12.49 12.14
CA ILE A 146 6.55 11.52 11.89
C ILE A 146 5.22 12.26 11.63
N ALA A 147 4.91 13.29 12.43
CA ALA A 147 3.71 14.10 12.26
C ALA A 147 3.69 14.85 10.91
N ASP A 148 4.84 15.35 10.48
CA ASP A 148 4.98 16.04 9.20
C ASP A 148 4.74 15.09 8.02
N ASP A 149 5.26 13.86 8.07
CA ASP A 149 5.03 12.81 7.08
C ASP A 149 3.54 12.43 7.00
N VAL A 150 2.91 12.20 8.15
CA VAL A 150 1.47 11.89 8.25
C VAL A 150 0.63 13.05 7.67
N THR A 151 0.97 14.28 8.01
CA THR A 151 0.29 15.48 7.49
C THR A 151 0.50 15.63 5.99
N GLY A 152 1.68 15.33 5.48
CA GLY A 152 2.02 15.34 4.06
C GLY A 152 1.11 14.38 3.28
N GLU A 153 0.98 13.14 3.73
CA GLU A 153 0.07 12.17 3.12
C GLU A 153 -1.39 12.62 3.18
N ALA A 154 -1.86 13.12 4.32
CA ALA A 154 -3.23 13.63 4.45
C ALA A 154 -3.54 14.73 3.43
N ARG A 155 -2.59 15.63 3.15
CA ARG A 155 -2.71 16.67 2.13
C ARG A 155 -2.80 16.09 0.72
N VAL A 156 -2.00 15.06 0.41
CA VAL A 156 -2.07 14.35 -0.88
C VAL A 156 -3.44 13.71 -1.07
N VAL A 157 -3.90 12.94 -0.09
CA VAL A 157 -5.23 12.30 -0.12
C VAL A 157 -6.35 13.34 -0.30
N ALA A 158 -6.28 14.47 0.41
CA ALA A 158 -7.29 15.53 0.32
C ALA A 158 -7.36 16.21 -1.06
N ARG A 159 -6.27 16.18 -1.84
CA ARG A 159 -6.23 16.71 -3.21
C ARG A 159 -6.74 15.74 -4.27
N MET A 160 -6.87 14.46 -3.94
CA MET A 160 -7.34 13.43 -4.88
C MET A 160 -8.87 13.45 -4.94
N GLY A 161 -9.44 13.92 -6.06
CA GLY A 161 -10.89 14.09 -6.24
C GLY A 161 -11.70 12.78 -6.27
N ASN A 162 -11.05 11.62 -6.38
CA ASN A 162 -11.66 10.29 -6.36
C ASN A 162 -11.44 9.54 -5.03
N ALA A 163 -10.99 10.22 -3.98
CA ALA A 163 -10.78 9.63 -2.68
C ALA A 163 -12.12 9.34 -1.98
N LEU A 164 -12.30 8.08 -1.59
CA LEU A 164 -13.38 7.61 -0.72
C LEU A 164 -12.77 7.12 0.59
N PHE A 165 -13.58 7.09 1.64
CA PHE A 165 -13.14 6.65 2.96
C PHE A 165 -13.98 5.47 3.45
N VAL A 166 -13.32 4.49 4.05
CA VAL A 166 -13.96 3.33 4.68
C VAL A 166 -14.81 3.80 5.87
N ARG A 167 -16.11 3.47 5.87
CA ARG A 167 -17.06 3.83 6.93
C ARG A 167 -17.13 2.80 8.05
N GLY A 168 -16.94 1.52 7.73
CA GLY A 168 -16.99 0.43 8.71
C GLY A 168 -15.75 0.36 9.58
N ALA A 169 -15.89 -0.14 10.81
CA ALA A 169 -14.76 -0.36 11.72
C ALA A 169 -13.74 -1.35 11.13
N ARG A 170 -14.22 -2.37 10.43
CA ARG A 170 -13.43 -3.39 9.71
C ARG A 170 -14.15 -3.73 8.41
N VAL A 171 -13.52 -3.51 7.28
CA VAL A 171 -14.09 -3.73 5.95
C VAL A 171 -13.14 -4.60 5.14
N ASN A 172 -13.66 -5.65 4.54
CA ASN A 172 -12.89 -6.56 3.72
C ASN A 172 -12.64 -5.97 2.33
N LEU A 173 -11.38 -5.88 1.93
CA LEU A 173 -10.96 -5.70 0.55
C LEU A 173 -10.87 -7.08 -0.10
N ARG A 174 -11.59 -7.33 -1.17
CA ARG A 174 -11.73 -8.66 -1.80
C ARG A 174 -11.10 -8.70 -3.19
N SER A 175 -10.82 -9.91 -3.66
CA SER A 175 -10.25 -10.15 -4.99
C SER A 175 -11.26 -9.96 -6.14
N GLY A 176 -12.55 -10.02 -5.86
CA GLY A 176 -13.64 -9.88 -6.83
C GLY A 176 -14.89 -9.25 -6.21
N PRO A 177 -15.91 -8.94 -7.02
CA PRO A 177 -17.13 -8.24 -6.61
C PRO A 177 -18.17 -9.19 -6.03
N SER A 178 -17.76 -10.11 -5.13
CA SER A 178 -18.65 -11.05 -4.43
C SER A 178 -18.26 -11.20 -2.97
N MET A 179 -19.24 -11.57 -2.13
CA MET A 179 -18.98 -11.91 -0.73
C MET A 179 -18.21 -13.22 -0.57
N GLU A 180 -18.20 -14.07 -1.59
CA GLU A 180 -17.49 -15.35 -1.62
C GLU A 180 -16.03 -15.20 -2.08
N ASP A 181 -15.68 -14.06 -2.67
CA ASP A 181 -14.33 -13.78 -3.13
C ASP A 181 -13.34 -13.66 -1.97
N THR A 182 -12.10 -14.06 -2.25
CA THR A 182 -11.02 -14.07 -1.26
C THR A 182 -10.79 -12.70 -0.64
N ILE A 183 -10.67 -12.64 0.68
CA ILE A 183 -10.29 -11.43 1.40
C ILE A 183 -8.80 -11.21 1.21
N LEU A 184 -8.44 -10.10 0.56
CA LEU A 184 -7.05 -9.68 0.33
C LEU A 184 -6.48 -8.94 1.54
N ARG A 185 -7.34 -8.13 2.19
CA ARG A 185 -6.98 -7.32 3.37
C ARG A 185 -8.24 -6.87 4.12
N VAL A 186 -8.07 -6.60 5.42
CA VAL A 186 -9.06 -5.89 6.22
C VAL A 186 -8.62 -4.42 6.34
N LEU A 187 -9.51 -3.50 5.99
CA LEU A 187 -9.32 -2.07 6.11
C LEU A 187 -10.08 -1.55 7.33
N THR A 188 -9.52 -0.56 7.99
CA THR A 188 -10.11 0.10 9.15
C THR A 188 -10.89 1.35 8.74
N ARG A 189 -11.73 1.84 9.66
CA ARG A 189 -12.48 3.09 9.47
C ARG A 189 -11.55 4.25 9.07
N SER A 190 -12.04 5.12 8.23
CA SER A 190 -11.35 6.30 7.69
C SER A 190 -10.15 5.98 6.78
N THR A 191 -9.85 4.71 6.48
CA THR A 191 -8.82 4.37 5.49
C THR A 191 -9.19 4.96 4.14
N PRO A 192 -8.33 5.79 3.51
CA PRO A 192 -8.57 6.31 2.19
C PRO A 192 -8.37 5.24 1.13
N VAL A 193 -9.26 5.22 0.16
CA VAL A 193 -9.20 4.38 -1.04
C VAL A 193 -9.57 5.21 -2.26
N PHE A 194 -9.00 4.89 -3.41
CA PHE A 194 -9.20 5.64 -4.64
C PHE A 194 -10.03 4.80 -5.60
N GLN A 195 -11.20 5.33 -5.98
CA GLN A 195 -12.11 4.63 -6.86
C GLN A 195 -11.50 4.49 -8.27
N GLU A 196 -11.41 3.26 -8.77
CA GLU A 196 -10.98 2.92 -10.12
C GLU A 196 -12.18 2.62 -11.04
N ARG A 197 -13.11 1.81 -10.57
CA ARG A 197 -14.28 1.36 -11.32
C ARG A 197 -15.44 0.99 -10.36
N ARG A 198 -16.66 1.04 -10.88
CA ARG A 198 -17.85 0.51 -10.19
C ARG A 198 -18.48 -0.60 -11.03
N ASP A 199 -18.96 -1.65 -10.34
CA ASP A 199 -19.69 -2.77 -10.92
C ASP A 199 -20.87 -3.09 -9.98
N GLY A 200 -22.06 -2.63 -10.35
CA GLY A 200 -23.24 -2.69 -9.50
C GLY A 200 -23.01 -2.03 -8.15
N GLU A 201 -23.17 -2.80 -7.09
CA GLU A 201 -22.96 -2.35 -5.71
C GLU A 201 -21.49 -2.42 -5.25
N TRP A 202 -20.60 -3.00 -6.06
CA TRP A 202 -19.21 -3.14 -5.75
C TRP A 202 -18.33 -2.05 -6.39
N VAL A 203 -17.32 -1.63 -5.67
CA VAL A 203 -16.39 -0.60 -6.12
C VAL A 203 -14.98 -1.21 -6.13
N LEU A 204 -14.35 -1.21 -7.30
CA LEU A 204 -12.92 -1.50 -7.44
C LEU A 204 -12.15 -0.28 -6.96
N VAL A 205 -11.31 -0.48 -5.99
CA VAL A 205 -10.54 0.59 -5.37
C VAL A 205 -9.06 0.25 -5.31
N ARG A 206 -8.24 1.29 -5.30
CA ARG A 206 -6.82 1.22 -4.98
C ARG A 206 -6.60 1.81 -3.60
N THR A 207 -5.92 1.11 -2.72
CA THR A 207 -5.49 1.64 -1.42
C THR A 207 -4.30 2.61 -1.58
N HIS A 208 -4.03 3.44 -0.58
CA HIS A 208 -2.84 4.31 -0.54
C HIS A 208 -1.52 3.51 -0.66
N ALA A 209 -1.51 2.27 -0.19
CA ALA A 209 -0.37 1.35 -0.33
C ALA A 209 -0.30 0.66 -1.72
N GLY A 210 -1.12 1.10 -2.70
CA GLY A 210 -1.13 0.57 -4.08
C GLY A 210 -1.89 -0.74 -4.28
N ARG A 211 -2.45 -1.36 -3.24
CA ARG A 211 -3.20 -2.62 -3.37
C ARG A 211 -4.57 -2.36 -3.99
N VAL A 212 -4.93 -3.16 -5.00
CA VAL A 212 -6.20 -3.07 -5.70
C VAL A 212 -7.13 -4.20 -5.25
N GLY A 213 -8.42 -3.92 -5.11
CA GLY A 213 -9.43 -4.90 -4.77
C GLY A 213 -10.83 -4.28 -4.70
N TRP A 214 -11.82 -5.10 -4.36
CA TRP A 214 -13.23 -4.74 -4.36
C TRP A 214 -13.77 -4.51 -2.96
N ILE A 215 -14.58 -3.48 -2.81
CA ILE A 215 -15.30 -3.15 -1.58
C ILE A 215 -16.77 -2.93 -1.92
N TYR A 216 -17.67 -3.38 -1.05
CA TYR A 216 -19.09 -3.07 -1.17
C TYR A 216 -19.31 -1.57 -1.01
N GLY A 217 -19.94 -0.94 -1.99
CA GLY A 217 -19.99 0.53 -2.12
C GLY A 217 -20.67 1.25 -0.94
N ALA A 218 -21.64 0.63 -0.28
CA ALA A 218 -22.29 1.20 0.91
C ALA A 218 -21.32 1.38 2.11
N LEU A 219 -20.19 0.67 2.11
CA LEU A 219 -19.14 0.78 3.13
C LEU A 219 -18.13 1.89 2.85
N LEU A 220 -18.33 2.64 1.76
CA LEU A 220 -17.49 3.76 1.34
C LEU A 220 -18.29 5.07 1.40
N GLY A 221 -17.58 6.18 1.57
CA GLY A 221 -18.19 7.51 1.52
C GLY A 221 -17.16 8.60 1.34
N SER A 222 -17.63 9.79 0.93
CA SER A 222 -16.84 11.02 1.02
C SER A 222 -16.59 11.39 2.49
N ARG A 223 -15.53 12.12 2.74
CA ARG A 223 -15.22 12.67 4.07
C ARG A 223 -16.11 13.84 4.40
#